data_631b492219287135882901a6b25e383b
#
_entry.id   631b492219287135882901a6b25e383b
#
_cell.length_a   1.000
_cell.length_b   1.000
_cell.length_c   1.000
_cell.angle_alpha   90.00
_cell.angle_beta   90.00
_cell.angle_gamma   90.00
#
_symmetry.space_group_name_H-M   'P 1'
#
loop_
_entity.id
_entity.type
_entity.pdbx_description
1 polymer ?
#
loop_
_entity_poly.entity_id
_entity_poly.type
_entity_poly.pdbx_seq_one_letter_code
_entity_poly.pdbx_strand_id
1 'polypeptide(L)'
;MKTYNMSPKPEQDGYHNNNSSPTVDAIATAGLSLALSYENAAVDRLEKRLQESVVPEVKQKIKHHLEQTKQQQQRLRDRIKALGGGMEPTAEKGRLPIPEPPQSLKIIIESNSSDKEKEVWESLNDLIIERAESIMYRGGNQALELLKADKKTIKALEKNLKEEQAFGDWLEKNNPKIARKLMTKQIQDKKKRKTKKDEEPVQQQDAEVQSVSPTAT
;
A
#
# COMPACT_ATOMS: atom_id res chain seq x y z
N MET A 1 -35.81 72.65 11.55
CA MET A 1 -34.94 71.74 12.32
C MET A 1 -35.37 70.35 12.05
N LYS A 2 -34.57 69.58 11.30
CA LYS A 2 -34.82 68.15 11.04
C LYS A 2 -33.92 67.36 11.98
N THR A 3 -34.48 66.60 12.89
CA THR A 3 -33.79 65.67 13.79
C THR A 3 -33.49 64.41 13.04
N TYR A 4 -32.22 64.14 12.89
CA TYR A 4 -31.75 62.83 12.37
C TYR A 4 -31.73 61.77 13.48
N ASN A 5 -32.53 60.73 13.29
CA ASN A 5 -32.62 59.61 14.18
C ASN A 5 -31.45 58.71 13.84
N MET A 6 -30.45 58.55 14.72
CA MET A 6 -29.35 57.63 14.57
C MET A 6 -29.80 56.23 15.01
N SER A 7 -29.85 55.26 14.05
CA SER A 7 -30.00 53.85 14.34
C SER A 7 -28.80 53.34 15.12
N PRO A 8 -28.98 52.43 16.10
CA PRO A 8 -27.87 51.85 16.83
C PRO A 8 -27.01 50.98 15.90
N LYS A 9 -25.67 51.05 16.05
CA LYS A 9 -24.72 50.19 15.41
C LYS A 9 -24.97 48.73 15.85
N PRO A 10 -24.86 47.71 14.92
CA PRO A 10 -24.90 46.33 15.34
C PRO A 10 -23.68 46.03 16.23
N GLU A 11 -23.96 45.39 17.38
CA GLU A 11 -22.95 44.82 18.24
C GLU A 11 -22.11 43.83 17.37
N GLN A 12 -20.81 44.05 17.36
CA GLN A 12 -19.86 43.07 16.81
C GLN A 12 -19.80 41.89 17.78
N ASP A 13 -20.52 40.82 17.43
CA ASP A 13 -20.32 39.52 18.07
C ASP A 13 -18.82 39.19 18.02
N GLY A 14 -18.22 39.21 19.21
CA GLY A 14 -16.82 38.88 19.40
C GLY A 14 -16.58 37.42 18.97
N TYR A 15 -16.03 37.25 17.78
CA TYR A 15 -15.35 36.02 17.43
C TYR A 15 -14.19 35.85 18.41
N HIS A 16 -14.42 35.11 19.49
CA HIS A 16 -13.35 34.59 20.33
C HIS A 16 -12.50 33.65 19.46
N ASN A 17 -11.49 34.22 18.85
CA ASN A 17 -10.47 33.50 18.16
C ASN A 17 -9.62 32.79 19.23
N ASN A 18 -10.06 31.59 19.67
CA ASN A 18 -9.30 30.72 20.55
C ASN A 18 -8.15 30.08 19.73
N ASN A 19 -7.25 30.91 19.19
CA ASN A 19 -5.98 30.53 18.62
C ASN A 19 -4.96 30.19 19.73
N SER A 20 -5.32 29.29 20.65
CA SER A 20 -4.31 28.63 21.44
C SER A 20 -3.54 27.65 20.52
N SER A 21 -2.24 27.82 20.39
CA SER A 21 -1.41 26.85 19.67
C SER A 21 -1.64 25.43 20.24
N PRO A 22 -1.75 24.41 19.38
CA PRO A 22 -1.97 23.05 19.85
C PRO A 22 -0.84 22.62 20.79
N THR A 23 -1.19 21.89 21.83
CA THR A 23 -0.19 21.33 22.77
C THR A 23 0.68 20.27 22.06
N VAL A 24 1.88 20.03 22.60
CA VAL A 24 2.78 18.97 22.08
C VAL A 24 2.07 17.63 22.04
N ASP A 25 1.28 17.31 23.08
CA ASP A 25 0.52 16.04 23.14
C ASP A 25 -0.59 15.98 22.07
N ALA A 26 -1.24 17.10 21.76
CA ALA A 26 -2.22 17.15 20.68
C ALA A 26 -1.57 16.92 19.29
N ILE A 27 -0.40 17.54 19.05
CA ILE A 27 0.37 17.34 17.82
C ILE A 27 0.84 15.88 17.72
N ALA A 28 1.39 15.34 18.83
CA ALA A 28 1.83 13.96 18.87
C ALA A 28 0.65 12.98 18.62
N THR A 29 -0.49 13.19 19.25
CA THR A 29 -1.70 12.39 19.05
C THR A 29 -2.16 12.39 17.60
N ALA A 30 -2.18 13.57 16.95
CA ALA A 30 -2.54 13.68 15.54
C ALA A 30 -1.57 12.90 14.64
N GLY A 31 -0.25 13.03 14.87
CA GLY A 31 0.76 12.28 14.13
C GLY A 31 0.66 10.77 14.32
N LEU A 32 0.44 10.31 15.56
CA LEU A 32 0.22 8.89 15.88
C LEU A 32 -1.06 8.34 15.24
N SER A 33 -2.14 9.13 15.20
CA SER A 33 -3.40 8.74 14.55
C SER A 33 -3.23 8.62 13.03
N LEU A 34 -2.46 9.51 12.42
CA LEU A 34 -2.09 9.41 11.02
C LEU A 34 -1.28 8.12 10.76
N ALA A 35 -0.24 7.85 11.55
CA ALA A 35 0.52 6.62 11.44
C ALA A 35 -0.38 5.38 11.59
N LEU A 36 -1.28 5.35 12.58
CA LEU A 36 -2.21 4.25 12.78
C LEU A 36 -3.13 4.03 11.56
N SER A 37 -3.56 5.08 10.88
CA SER A 37 -4.38 4.95 9.67
C SER A 37 -3.62 4.26 8.52
N TYR A 38 -2.31 4.50 8.38
CA TYR A 38 -1.45 3.78 7.43
C TYR A 38 -1.28 2.32 7.83
N GLU A 39 -0.98 2.03 9.11
CA GLU A 39 -0.88 0.64 9.59
C GLU A 39 -2.19 -0.15 9.40
N ASN A 40 -3.35 0.50 9.53
CA ASN A 40 -4.63 -0.14 9.26
C ASN A 40 -4.76 -0.54 7.77
N ALA A 41 -4.31 0.30 6.86
CA ALA A 41 -4.29 -0.01 5.43
C ALA A 41 -3.22 -1.06 5.08
N ALA A 42 -2.06 -1.02 5.76
CA ALA A 42 -0.97 -1.97 5.57
C ALA A 42 -1.37 -3.39 5.98
N VAL A 43 -2.09 -3.58 7.09
CA VAL A 43 -2.61 -4.90 7.50
C VAL A 43 -3.46 -5.53 6.40
N ASP A 44 -4.44 -4.81 5.86
CA ASP A 44 -5.32 -5.32 4.79
C ASP A 44 -4.51 -5.72 3.55
N ARG A 45 -3.54 -4.87 3.18
CA ARG A 45 -2.66 -5.17 2.06
C ARG A 45 -1.82 -6.41 2.30
N LEU A 46 -1.19 -6.53 3.46
CA LEU A 46 -0.34 -7.66 3.80
C LEU A 46 -1.15 -8.97 3.87
N GLU A 47 -2.37 -8.93 4.39
CA GLU A 47 -3.27 -10.09 4.41
C GLU A 47 -3.63 -10.55 2.98
N LYS A 48 -3.93 -9.60 2.08
CA LYS A 48 -4.13 -9.88 0.65
C LYS A 48 -2.86 -10.45 0.01
N ARG A 49 -1.70 -9.81 0.22
CA ARG A 49 -0.40 -10.26 -0.30
C ARG A 49 -0.04 -11.67 0.18
N LEU A 50 -0.37 -11.99 1.44
CA LEU A 50 -0.13 -13.32 2.01
C LEU A 50 -0.90 -14.43 1.27
N GLN A 51 -2.08 -14.11 0.73
CA GLN A 51 -2.88 -15.05 -0.07
C GLN A 51 -2.36 -15.16 -1.50
N GLU A 52 -2.04 -14.04 -2.13
CA GLU A 52 -1.71 -13.94 -3.56
C GLU A 52 -0.26 -14.28 -3.89
N SER A 53 0.69 -14.12 -2.97
CA SER A 53 2.10 -14.37 -3.24
C SER A 53 2.35 -15.82 -3.65
N VAL A 54 3.08 -16.01 -4.74
CA VAL A 54 3.44 -17.33 -5.28
C VAL A 54 4.87 -17.76 -4.92
N VAL A 55 5.60 -16.92 -4.18
CA VAL A 55 6.98 -17.19 -3.74
C VAL A 55 6.98 -17.51 -2.25
N PRO A 56 7.30 -18.76 -1.84
CA PRO A 56 7.24 -19.16 -0.43
C PRO A 56 8.08 -18.28 0.52
N GLU A 57 9.25 -17.84 0.05
CA GLU A 57 10.16 -16.99 0.83
C GLU A 57 9.53 -15.59 1.05
N VAL A 58 8.91 -15.01 0.03
CA VAL A 58 8.16 -13.74 0.14
C VAL A 58 6.99 -13.90 1.09
N LYS A 59 6.21 -14.97 0.91
CA LYS A 59 5.06 -15.28 1.76
C LYS A 59 5.44 -15.38 3.24
N GLN A 60 6.56 -16.03 3.55
CA GLN A 60 7.06 -16.12 4.92
C GLN A 60 7.45 -14.74 5.50
N LYS A 61 8.08 -13.90 4.68
CA LYS A 61 8.46 -12.54 5.09
C LYS A 61 7.24 -11.64 5.30
N ILE A 62 6.27 -11.69 4.40
CA ILE A 62 5.00 -10.98 4.55
C ILE A 62 4.28 -11.42 5.84
N LYS A 63 4.21 -12.73 6.12
CA LYS A 63 3.60 -13.22 7.36
C LYS A 63 4.27 -12.64 8.60
N HIS A 64 5.60 -12.64 8.64
CA HIS A 64 6.34 -12.07 9.77
C HIS A 64 6.10 -10.56 9.91
N HIS A 65 6.12 -9.83 8.80
CA HIS A 65 5.90 -8.39 8.82
C HIS A 65 4.45 -8.04 9.20
N LEU A 66 3.45 -8.79 8.75
CA LEU A 66 2.06 -8.65 9.18
C LEU A 66 1.90 -8.72 10.71
N GLU A 67 2.60 -9.65 11.36
CA GLU A 67 2.60 -9.74 12.83
C GLU A 67 3.27 -8.50 13.47
N GLN A 68 4.33 -7.97 12.86
CA GLN A 68 4.96 -6.72 13.31
C GLN A 68 4.01 -5.54 13.15
N THR A 69 3.34 -5.38 12.00
CA THR A 69 2.36 -4.33 11.73
C THR A 69 1.20 -4.34 12.75
N LYS A 70 0.67 -5.51 13.09
CA LYS A 70 -0.34 -5.64 14.16
C LYS A 70 0.19 -5.19 15.53
N GLN A 71 1.46 -5.44 15.85
CA GLN A 71 2.09 -4.93 17.06
C GLN A 71 2.34 -3.42 17.00
N GLN A 72 2.64 -2.87 15.81
CA GLN A 72 2.77 -1.43 15.57
C GLN A 72 1.47 -0.70 15.83
N GLN A 73 0.37 -1.22 15.27
CA GLN A 73 -0.98 -0.70 15.57
C GLN A 73 -1.24 -0.64 17.08
N GLN A 74 -0.91 -1.71 17.82
CA GLN A 74 -1.14 -1.73 19.25
C GLN A 74 -0.27 -0.69 19.97
N ARG A 75 1.02 -0.58 19.61
CA ARG A 75 1.92 0.45 20.17
C ARG A 75 1.39 1.87 19.95
N LEU A 76 0.87 2.15 18.75
CA LEU A 76 0.31 3.46 18.41
C LEU A 76 -0.96 3.74 19.23
N ARG A 77 -1.88 2.79 19.35
CA ARG A 77 -3.10 2.92 20.17
C ARG A 77 -2.76 3.20 21.64
N ASP A 78 -1.80 2.45 22.19
CA ASP A 78 -1.36 2.62 23.57
C ASP A 78 -0.79 4.02 23.82
N ARG A 79 -0.04 4.56 22.85
CA ARG A 79 0.52 5.91 22.95
C ARG A 79 -0.53 7.00 22.78
N ILE A 80 -1.44 6.87 21.82
CA ILE A 80 -2.57 7.79 21.65
C ILE A 80 -3.39 7.88 22.94
N LYS A 81 -3.75 6.73 23.52
CA LYS A 81 -4.48 6.68 24.80
C LYS A 81 -3.71 7.34 25.93
N ALA A 82 -2.41 7.09 26.04
CA ALA A 82 -1.56 7.66 27.10
C ALA A 82 -1.41 9.17 27.01
N LEU A 83 -1.57 9.76 25.81
CA LEU A 83 -1.54 11.22 25.57
C LEU A 83 -2.93 11.87 25.66
N GLY A 84 -3.95 11.13 26.12
CA GLY A 84 -5.31 11.63 26.27
C GLY A 84 -6.12 11.68 24.95
N GLY A 85 -5.63 11.05 23.89
CA GLY A 85 -6.38 10.84 22.66
C GLY A 85 -7.60 9.94 22.86
N GLY A 86 -8.63 10.10 22.04
CA GLY A 86 -9.88 9.33 22.12
C GLY A 86 -9.67 7.82 22.04
N MET A 87 -10.61 7.07 22.61
CA MET A 87 -10.49 5.61 22.76
C MET A 87 -10.49 4.84 21.42
N GLU A 88 -11.04 5.43 20.39
CA GLU A 88 -11.02 4.91 19.02
C GLU A 88 -10.39 6.00 18.12
N PRO A 89 -9.07 5.95 17.90
CA PRO A 89 -8.57 6.59 16.70
C PRO A 89 -9.32 5.91 15.56
N THR A 90 -10.09 6.70 14.85
CA THR A 90 -11.02 6.26 13.83
C THR A 90 -10.44 5.10 13.05
N ALA A 91 -11.25 4.08 12.82
CA ALA A 91 -10.89 2.94 11.97
C ALA A 91 -10.68 3.36 10.49
N GLU A 92 -10.44 4.64 10.26
CA GLU A 92 -10.09 5.19 8.96
C GLU A 92 -8.78 4.56 8.49
N LYS A 93 -8.86 3.99 7.29
CA LYS A 93 -7.69 3.45 6.61
C LYS A 93 -7.06 4.58 5.81
N GLY A 94 -5.79 4.82 6.06
CA GLY A 94 -4.98 5.69 5.23
C GLY A 94 -4.89 5.15 3.80
N ARG A 95 -4.57 6.02 2.87
CA ARG A 95 -4.23 5.60 1.51
C ARG A 95 -2.74 5.30 1.45
N LEU A 96 -2.38 4.04 1.20
CA LEU A 96 -0.99 3.66 1.02
C LEU A 96 -0.36 4.42 -0.16
N PRO A 97 0.91 4.83 -0.04
CA PRO A 97 1.61 5.64 -1.04
C PRO A 97 2.07 4.82 -2.24
N ILE A 98 1.16 4.06 -2.85
CA ILE A 98 1.42 3.27 -4.06
C ILE A 98 1.14 4.16 -5.27
N PRO A 99 2.11 4.33 -6.19
CA PRO A 99 1.84 5.00 -7.46
C PRO A 99 0.76 4.25 -8.23
N GLU A 100 -0.29 4.94 -8.64
CA GLU A 100 -1.28 4.34 -9.55
C GLU A 100 -0.70 4.31 -10.96
N PRO A 101 -0.57 3.13 -11.59
CA PRO A 101 -0.14 3.05 -12.97
C PRO A 101 -1.19 3.71 -13.89
N PRO A 102 -0.78 4.27 -15.04
CA PRO A 102 -1.73 4.71 -16.05
C PRO A 102 -2.75 3.61 -16.39
N GLN A 103 -4.00 4.00 -16.67
CA GLN A 103 -5.09 3.04 -16.89
C GLN A 103 -4.76 1.99 -17.97
N SER A 104 -4.08 2.39 -19.05
CA SER A 104 -3.63 1.48 -20.11
C SER A 104 -2.68 0.39 -19.59
N LEU A 105 -1.74 0.77 -18.71
CA LEU A 105 -0.80 -0.18 -18.10
C LEU A 105 -1.50 -1.07 -17.10
N LYS A 106 -2.45 -0.53 -16.33
CA LYS A 106 -3.26 -1.31 -15.37
C LYS A 106 -4.04 -2.42 -16.08
N ILE A 107 -4.69 -2.11 -17.20
CA ILE A 107 -5.39 -3.11 -18.02
C ILE A 107 -4.43 -4.22 -18.50
N ILE A 108 -3.23 -3.86 -18.97
CA ILE A 108 -2.23 -4.84 -19.42
C ILE A 108 -1.79 -5.74 -18.27
N ILE A 109 -1.51 -5.18 -17.10
CA ILE A 109 -1.10 -5.92 -15.90
C ILE A 109 -2.22 -6.87 -15.45
N GLU A 110 -3.46 -6.40 -15.40
CA GLU A 110 -4.60 -7.18 -14.91
C GLU A 110 -5.03 -8.29 -15.88
N SER A 111 -5.04 -8.01 -17.19
CA SER A 111 -5.56 -8.94 -18.20
C SER A 111 -4.55 -9.95 -18.75
N ASN A 112 -3.26 -9.60 -18.78
CA ASN A 112 -2.24 -10.39 -19.49
C ASN A 112 -1.10 -10.87 -18.60
N SER A 113 -1.02 -10.43 -17.33
CA SER A 113 0.08 -10.81 -16.47
C SER A 113 -0.14 -12.17 -15.81
N SER A 114 0.88 -13.02 -15.88
CA SER A 114 0.94 -14.24 -15.09
C SER A 114 1.11 -13.91 -13.60
N ASP A 115 0.78 -14.85 -12.72
CA ASP A 115 0.96 -14.68 -11.26
C ASP A 115 2.43 -14.36 -10.90
N LYS A 116 3.39 -14.81 -11.71
CA LYS A 116 4.81 -14.49 -11.54
C LYS A 116 5.13 -13.03 -11.86
N GLU A 117 4.52 -12.49 -12.91
CA GLU A 117 4.67 -11.08 -13.28
C GLU A 117 3.98 -10.18 -12.24
N LYS A 118 2.81 -10.59 -11.78
CA LYS A 118 2.10 -9.92 -10.67
C LYS A 118 2.94 -9.92 -9.39
N GLU A 119 3.55 -11.05 -9.04
CA GLU A 119 4.43 -11.16 -7.86
C GLU A 119 5.58 -10.14 -7.90
N VAL A 120 6.26 -10.01 -9.06
CA VAL A 120 7.35 -9.04 -9.22
C VAL A 120 6.85 -7.60 -9.03
N TRP A 121 5.69 -7.27 -9.61
CA TRP A 121 5.08 -5.96 -9.49
C TRP A 121 4.64 -5.67 -8.06
N GLU A 122 3.96 -6.60 -7.42
CA GLU A 122 3.48 -6.44 -6.06
C GLU A 122 4.62 -6.34 -5.03
N SER A 123 5.71 -7.11 -5.22
CA SER A 123 6.91 -6.99 -4.37
C SER A 123 7.62 -5.64 -4.53
N LEU A 124 7.54 -5.00 -5.71
CA LEU A 124 8.03 -3.65 -5.90
C LEU A 124 7.14 -2.63 -5.17
N ASN A 125 5.83 -2.79 -5.25
CA ASN A 125 4.89 -1.94 -4.52
C ASN A 125 5.08 -2.08 -3.00
N ASP A 126 5.30 -3.30 -2.50
CA ASP A 126 5.62 -3.52 -1.09
C ASP A 126 6.86 -2.73 -0.69
N LEU A 127 7.94 -2.77 -1.47
CA LEU A 127 9.16 -1.98 -1.20
C LEU A 127 8.90 -0.47 -1.17
N ILE A 128 8.08 0.05 -2.08
CA ILE A 128 7.72 1.49 -2.11
C ILE A 128 6.99 1.89 -0.82
N ILE A 129 6.04 1.06 -0.36
CA ILE A 129 5.30 1.30 0.87
C ILE A 129 6.25 1.35 2.06
N GLU A 130 7.08 0.34 2.26
CA GLU A 130 8.01 0.25 3.38
C GLU A 130 8.99 1.45 3.43
N ARG A 131 9.47 1.89 2.27
CA ARG A 131 10.33 3.08 2.20
C ARG A 131 9.58 4.35 2.56
N ALA A 132 8.33 4.50 2.13
CA ALA A 132 7.50 5.65 2.47
C ALA A 132 7.15 5.66 3.97
N GLU A 133 6.79 4.53 4.57
CA GLU A 133 6.53 4.39 6.00
C GLU A 133 7.79 4.65 6.83
N SER A 134 8.95 4.16 6.40
CA SER A 134 10.24 4.49 7.02
C SER A 134 10.54 6.00 7.01
N ILE A 135 10.22 6.71 5.93
CA ILE A 135 10.38 8.17 5.83
C ILE A 135 9.41 8.87 6.79
N MET A 136 8.16 8.44 6.82
CA MET A 136 7.12 8.98 7.70
C MET A 136 7.51 8.83 9.18
N TYR A 137 7.90 7.63 9.61
CA TYR A 137 8.33 7.37 10.99
C TYR A 137 9.59 8.15 11.37
N ARG A 138 10.56 8.27 10.46
CA ARG A 138 11.78 9.08 10.69
C ARG A 138 11.44 10.55 10.86
N GLY A 139 10.63 11.12 9.98
CA GLY A 139 10.21 12.51 10.06
C GLY A 139 9.38 12.78 11.32
N GLY A 140 8.47 11.87 11.66
CA GLY A 140 7.66 11.94 12.87
C GLY A 140 8.54 11.92 14.14
N ASN A 141 9.52 11.03 14.22
CA ASN A 141 10.46 10.99 15.34
C ASN A 141 11.24 12.30 15.49
N GLN A 142 11.81 12.81 14.40
CA GLN A 142 12.56 14.08 14.44
C GLN A 142 11.67 15.25 14.90
N ALA A 143 10.44 15.32 14.42
CA ALA A 143 9.50 16.36 14.84
C ALA A 143 9.19 16.27 16.34
N LEU A 144 8.92 15.06 16.85
CA LEU A 144 8.61 14.85 18.26
C LEU A 144 9.81 15.10 19.18
N GLU A 145 11.02 14.79 18.73
CA GLU A 145 12.26 15.14 19.47
C GLU A 145 12.44 16.66 19.58
N LEU A 146 12.26 17.39 18.48
CA LEU A 146 12.32 18.86 18.46
C LEU A 146 11.26 19.49 19.37
N LEU A 147 10.07 18.93 19.41
CA LEU A 147 8.98 19.36 20.29
C LEU A 147 9.15 18.91 21.75
N LYS A 148 10.22 18.15 22.07
CA LYS A 148 10.46 17.57 23.38
C LYS A 148 9.29 16.71 23.88
N ALA A 149 8.69 15.96 22.98
CA ALA A 149 7.60 15.05 23.31
C ALA A 149 8.04 13.93 24.27
N ASP A 150 7.08 13.20 24.80
CA ASP A 150 7.33 12.09 25.74
C ASP A 150 8.25 11.01 25.13
N LYS A 151 9.28 10.64 25.87
CA LYS A 151 10.29 9.66 25.46
C LYS A 151 9.74 8.27 25.11
N LYS A 152 8.61 7.87 25.74
CA LYS A 152 7.99 6.57 25.43
C LYS A 152 7.35 6.59 24.06
N THR A 153 6.78 7.73 23.65
CA THR A 153 6.24 7.94 22.30
C THR A 153 7.36 7.86 21.25
N ILE A 154 8.46 8.59 21.44
CA ILE A 154 9.61 8.55 20.55
C ILE A 154 10.14 7.12 20.38
N LYS A 155 10.36 6.39 21.50
CA LYS A 155 10.81 4.99 21.46
C LYS A 155 9.84 4.04 20.74
N ALA A 156 8.53 4.27 20.84
CA ALA A 156 7.54 3.48 20.12
C ALA A 156 7.68 3.64 18.62
N LEU A 157 7.80 4.90 18.14
CA LEU A 157 8.01 5.19 16.72
C LEU A 157 9.38 4.74 16.21
N GLU A 158 10.45 4.84 17.01
CA GLU A 158 11.76 4.28 16.65
C GLU A 158 11.71 2.77 16.42
N LYS A 159 10.92 2.06 17.24
CA LYS A 159 10.73 0.62 17.08
C LYS A 159 10.00 0.31 15.79
N ASN A 160 8.89 1.02 15.49
CA ASN A 160 8.18 0.88 14.23
C ASN A 160 9.12 1.15 13.06
N LEU A 161 9.85 2.28 13.05
CA LEU A 161 10.82 2.61 12.03
C LEU A 161 11.81 1.48 11.74
N LYS A 162 12.36 0.84 12.76
CA LYS A 162 13.31 -0.27 12.60
C LYS A 162 12.68 -1.49 11.94
N GLU A 163 11.42 -1.78 12.25
CA GLU A 163 10.67 -2.89 11.67
C GLU A 163 10.39 -2.65 10.19
N GLU A 164 9.93 -1.44 9.80
CA GLU A 164 9.73 -1.03 8.40
C GLU A 164 11.04 -1.08 7.58
N GLN A 165 12.11 -0.52 8.15
CA GLN A 165 13.42 -0.55 7.52
C GLN A 165 13.90 -1.99 7.28
N ALA A 166 13.72 -2.88 8.26
CA ALA A 166 14.19 -4.26 8.15
C ALA A 166 13.46 -5.03 7.03
N PHE A 167 12.15 -4.82 6.85
CA PHE A 167 11.42 -5.45 5.78
C PHE A 167 11.73 -4.80 4.44
N GLY A 168 11.78 -3.47 4.36
CA GLY A 168 12.19 -2.73 3.17
C GLY A 168 13.59 -3.14 2.68
N ASP A 169 14.57 -3.26 3.59
CA ASP A 169 15.93 -3.71 3.25
C ASP A 169 15.96 -5.14 2.73
N TRP A 170 15.13 -6.01 3.31
CA TRP A 170 14.99 -7.37 2.81
C TRP A 170 14.42 -7.40 1.37
N LEU A 171 13.35 -6.63 1.12
CA LEU A 171 12.75 -6.50 -0.22
C LEU A 171 13.74 -5.94 -1.22
N GLU A 172 14.43 -4.85 -0.90
CA GLU A 172 15.42 -4.22 -1.79
C GLU A 172 16.53 -5.20 -2.19
N LYS A 173 17.03 -5.98 -1.24
CA LYS A 173 18.07 -7.00 -1.45
C LYS A 173 17.59 -8.18 -2.28
N ASN A 174 16.34 -8.61 -2.10
CA ASN A 174 15.86 -9.89 -2.63
C ASN A 174 14.97 -9.74 -3.88
N ASN A 175 14.23 -8.65 -4.05
CA ASN A 175 13.37 -8.43 -5.22
C ASN A 175 14.09 -8.64 -6.56
N PRO A 176 15.31 -8.13 -6.80
CA PRO A 176 16.01 -8.36 -8.06
C PRO A 176 16.31 -9.85 -8.33
N LYS A 177 16.59 -10.64 -7.28
CA LYS A 177 16.86 -12.06 -7.39
C LYS A 177 15.59 -12.86 -7.67
N ILE A 178 14.50 -12.52 -6.96
CA ILE A 178 13.17 -13.09 -7.12
C ILE A 178 12.66 -12.83 -8.55
N ALA A 179 12.72 -11.57 -8.99
CA ALA A 179 12.33 -11.17 -10.34
C ALA A 179 13.10 -11.96 -11.41
N ARG A 180 14.42 -12.04 -11.30
CA ARG A 180 15.27 -12.82 -12.23
C ARG A 180 14.84 -14.27 -12.26
N LYS A 181 14.68 -14.93 -11.12
CA LYS A 181 14.27 -16.34 -11.02
C LYS A 181 12.92 -16.59 -11.69
N LEU A 182 11.92 -15.73 -11.40
CA LEU A 182 10.57 -15.87 -11.94
C LEU A 182 10.54 -15.63 -13.46
N MET A 183 11.20 -14.58 -13.95
CA MET A 183 11.22 -14.22 -15.37
C MET A 183 12.00 -15.23 -16.21
N THR A 184 13.14 -15.70 -15.72
CA THR A 184 13.94 -16.74 -16.43
C THR A 184 13.11 -18.02 -16.61
N LYS A 185 12.43 -18.47 -15.56
CA LYS A 185 11.57 -19.66 -15.64
C LYS A 185 10.43 -19.46 -16.64
N GLN A 186 9.80 -18.29 -16.63
CA GLN A 186 8.70 -17.98 -17.56
C GLN A 186 9.16 -17.97 -19.03
N ILE A 187 10.33 -17.39 -19.32
CA ILE A 187 10.90 -17.39 -20.69
C ILE A 187 11.17 -18.82 -21.15
N GLN A 188 11.72 -19.67 -20.28
CA GLN A 188 11.97 -21.08 -20.60
C GLN A 188 10.68 -21.86 -20.87
N ASP A 189 9.65 -21.65 -20.04
CA ASP A 189 8.34 -22.29 -20.20
C ASP A 189 7.65 -21.86 -21.51
N LYS A 190 7.73 -20.57 -21.87
CA LYS A 190 7.22 -20.05 -23.17
C LYS A 190 7.97 -20.66 -24.36
N LYS A 191 9.30 -20.81 -24.29
CA LYS A 191 10.09 -21.44 -25.37
C LYS A 191 9.71 -22.92 -25.57
N LYS A 192 9.57 -23.69 -24.47
CA LYS A 192 9.18 -25.11 -24.53
C LYS A 192 7.77 -25.32 -25.13
N ARG A 193 6.83 -24.39 -24.84
CA ARG A 193 5.48 -24.45 -25.41
C ARG A 193 5.48 -24.16 -26.93
N LYS A 194 6.34 -23.24 -27.35
CA LYS A 194 6.46 -22.91 -28.79
C LYS A 194 7.01 -24.06 -29.58
N THR A 195 8.11 -24.68 -29.13
CA THR A 195 8.70 -25.86 -29.80
C THR A 195 7.70 -27.03 -29.88
N LYS A 196 6.93 -27.31 -28.82
CA LYS A 196 5.93 -28.40 -28.90
C LYS A 196 4.80 -28.10 -29.90
N LYS A 197 4.40 -26.83 -30.04
CA LYS A 197 3.36 -26.45 -31.01
C LYS A 197 3.83 -26.52 -32.46
N ASP A 198 5.13 -26.27 -32.66
CA ASP A 198 5.75 -26.36 -34.00
C ASP A 198 6.02 -27.80 -34.40
N GLU A 199 6.01 -28.78 -33.47
CA GLU A 199 6.21 -30.24 -33.67
C GLU A 199 4.89 -31.00 -33.82
N GLU A 200 3.73 -30.44 -33.54
CA GLU A 200 2.42 -31.08 -33.80
C GLU A 200 2.16 -31.10 -35.33
N PRO A 201 2.05 -32.31 -35.95
CA PRO A 201 1.76 -32.39 -37.37
C PRO A 201 0.39 -31.81 -37.66
N VAL A 202 0.33 -30.90 -38.64
CA VAL A 202 -0.92 -30.39 -39.19
C VAL A 202 -1.70 -31.60 -39.73
N GLN A 203 -2.73 -32.04 -39.00
CA GLN A 203 -3.69 -32.97 -39.56
C GLN A 203 -4.37 -32.27 -40.73
N GLN A 204 -3.98 -32.69 -41.95
CA GLN A 204 -4.69 -32.35 -43.18
C GLN A 204 -6.14 -32.84 -43.00
N GLN A 205 -7.09 -31.93 -42.86
CA GLN A 205 -8.50 -32.21 -43.10
C GLN A 205 -8.61 -32.42 -44.61
N ASP A 206 -8.62 -33.64 -45.06
CA ASP A 206 -9.04 -34.03 -46.42
C ASP A 206 -10.51 -33.65 -46.56
N ALA A 207 -10.74 -32.60 -47.27
CA ALA A 207 -12.07 -32.15 -47.66
C ALA A 207 -12.62 -33.19 -48.62
N GLU A 208 -13.58 -33.99 -48.17
CA GLU A 208 -14.40 -34.92 -48.94
C GLU A 208 -15.22 -34.09 -49.97
N VAL A 209 -14.72 -34.08 -51.19
CA VAL A 209 -15.44 -33.49 -52.33
C VAL A 209 -16.58 -34.44 -52.67
N GLN A 210 -17.76 -34.18 -52.17
CA GLN A 210 -18.98 -34.83 -52.64
C GLN A 210 -19.23 -34.38 -54.10
N SER A 211 -19.00 -35.33 -55.03
CA SER A 211 -19.39 -35.21 -56.42
C SER A 211 -20.93 -35.21 -56.56
N VAL A 212 -21.47 -34.07 -56.91
CA VAL A 212 -22.87 -33.94 -57.33
C VAL A 212 -22.95 -34.38 -58.78
N SER A 213 -23.55 -35.55 -59.03
CA SER A 213 -23.93 -36.00 -60.41
C SER A 213 -25.11 -35.16 -60.94
N PRO A 214 -25.06 -34.74 -62.22
CA PRO A 214 -26.21 -34.10 -62.84
C PRO A 214 -27.22 -35.14 -63.35
N THR A 215 -28.43 -35.14 -62.83
CA THR A 215 -29.56 -35.84 -63.45
C THR A 215 -30.11 -34.98 -64.61
N ALA A 216 -30.03 -35.55 -65.81
CA ALA A 216 -30.77 -35.12 -67.00
C ALA A 216 -32.23 -35.60 -66.92
N THR A 217 -33.13 -34.72 -67.18
CA THR A 217 -34.29 -34.82 -68.11
C THR A 217 -35.09 -33.55 -68.05
#